data_8e660198bcbb26b0a87762ec7148d4b5
#
_entry.id   8e660198bcbb26b0a87762ec7148d4b5
#
_cell.length_a   1.000
_cell.length_b   1.000
_cell.length_c   1.000
_cell.angle_alpha   90.00
_cell.angle_beta   90.00
_cell.angle_gamma   90.00
#
_symmetry.space_group_name_H-M   'P 1'
#
loop_
_entity.id
_entity.type
_entity.pdbx_description
1 polymer ?
#
loop_
_entity_poly.entity_id
_entity_poly.type
_entity_poly.pdbx_seq_one_letter_code
_entity_poly.pdbx_strand_id
1 'polypeptide(L)'
;MARKRKNVKSKGGKRHPQSLETIQPNAAGVDLGSREHWVAGPPLEDAKPNVERFGTTTPELFRLADWLKEQEIVTVAMESTGVYWIPLFEILDNRGFEVLLANARQISHVPGRKTDMLDCQWLQLLHSCGLLRGSFRPCDEICRLRALIRERNTMVEQRADWVRRMQKCLDQMNVCVHHAVSDITGVTGMAIIRAIVDGERDPHALARLRNARCQKSEEQIAEELTGNWRPEHLFNLRQTLKMYDQLCTVITDYDSEVLTYIAMLQPPDTSDKSAPPPASKAKAKNISKRGQEPMRQGLYRISGFDLTTIDGIGVDIATVIISELGLDFTVFPNENHFVSYLRLAPNLSISAGKKVRNKSKASTCTRIATALRMAALTLRNSKTALGAFYRRVSWRKGASVAVFATARKLAQYIYRLVCYGQAYVDTGAEAYEARFNHRRLSFYTKALKDMGYKIEPLTTNGATLT
;
A
#
# COMPACT_ATOMS: atom_id res chain seq x y z
N MET A 1 48.68 -50.26 -16.38
CA MET A 1 48.62 -49.42 -17.60
C MET A 1 47.50 -48.40 -17.43
N ALA A 2 47.83 -47.14 -17.13
CA ALA A 2 46.88 -46.08 -16.88
C ALA A 2 46.76 -45.18 -18.13
N ARG A 3 45.59 -45.13 -18.74
CA ARG A 3 45.32 -44.27 -19.90
C ARG A 3 45.05 -42.83 -19.46
N LYS A 4 45.98 -41.93 -19.79
CA LYS A 4 45.83 -40.47 -19.70
C LYS A 4 44.71 -40.01 -20.65
N ARG A 5 43.60 -39.41 -20.09
CA ARG A 5 42.62 -38.67 -20.88
C ARG A 5 43.19 -37.28 -21.19
N LYS A 6 43.39 -36.98 -22.47
CA LYS A 6 43.70 -35.62 -22.95
C LYS A 6 42.48 -34.73 -22.82
N ASN A 7 42.59 -33.66 -22.03
CA ASN A 7 41.63 -32.56 -22.01
C ASN A 7 41.74 -31.75 -23.30
N VAL A 8 40.75 -31.88 -24.16
CA VAL A 8 40.55 -30.99 -25.30
C VAL A 8 39.83 -29.76 -24.78
N LYS A 9 40.56 -28.66 -24.62
CA LYS A 9 39.97 -27.32 -24.37
C LYS A 9 39.26 -26.89 -25.66
N SER A 10 37.94 -26.99 -25.72
CA SER A 10 37.14 -26.30 -26.72
C SER A 10 37.31 -24.82 -26.56
N LYS A 11 37.91 -24.13 -27.52
CA LYS A 11 37.88 -22.70 -27.68
C LYS A 11 36.40 -22.28 -27.89
N GLY A 12 35.73 -21.83 -26.84
CA GLY A 12 34.42 -21.20 -26.93
C GLY A 12 34.55 -19.96 -27.80
N GLY A 13 34.10 -20.05 -29.05
CA GLY A 13 33.90 -18.89 -29.89
C GLY A 13 32.97 -17.92 -29.18
N LYS A 14 33.38 -16.68 -29.06
CA LYS A 14 32.50 -15.59 -28.62
C LYS A 14 31.30 -15.55 -29.55
N ARG A 15 30.16 -16.09 -29.13
CA ARG A 15 28.89 -15.84 -29.82
C ARG A 15 28.67 -14.35 -29.75
N HIS A 16 28.76 -13.64 -30.87
CA HIS A 16 28.20 -12.30 -30.98
C HIS A 16 26.74 -12.37 -30.54
N PRO A 17 26.27 -11.50 -29.65
CA PRO A 17 24.84 -11.44 -29.36
C PRO A 17 24.15 -11.21 -30.71
N GLN A 18 23.15 -12.03 -31.02
CA GLN A 18 22.22 -11.78 -32.12
C GLN A 18 21.73 -10.33 -31.93
N SER A 19 21.82 -9.50 -32.98
CA SER A 19 21.36 -8.14 -32.94
C SER A 19 19.88 -8.14 -32.54
N LEU A 20 19.57 -7.60 -31.37
CA LEU A 20 18.19 -7.41 -30.95
C LEU A 20 17.54 -6.44 -31.93
N GLU A 21 16.33 -6.74 -32.36
CA GLU A 21 15.56 -5.90 -33.26
C GLU A 21 15.21 -4.59 -32.55
N THR A 22 15.53 -3.44 -33.18
CA THR A 22 15.21 -2.11 -32.65
C THR A 22 13.77 -1.78 -33.02
N ILE A 23 12.91 -1.67 -32.01
CA ILE A 23 11.48 -1.31 -32.15
C ILE A 23 11.29 0.19 -32.07
N GLN A 24 12.09 0.87 -31.24
CA GLN A 24 12.04 2.32 -31.01
C GLN A 24 13.42 2.93 -31.34
N PRO A 25 13.67 3.32 -32.59
CA PRO A 25 14.96 3.84 -33.00
C PRO A 25 15.33 5.18 -32.30
N ASN A 26 14.34 6.04 -32.05
CA ASN A 26 14.51 7.37 -31.45
C ASN A 26 14.30 7.33 -29.93
N ALA A 27 14.93 6.36 -29.26
CA ALA A 27 14.82 6.14 -27.83
C ALA A 27 16.08 6.56 -27.09
N ALA A 28 15.93 7.24 -25.96
CA ALA A 28 17.04 7.58 -25.05
C ALA A 28 16.91 6.84 -23.71
N GLY A 29 18.03 6.69 -23.03
CA GLY A 29 18.11 6.16 -21.67
C GLY A 29 18.82 7.15 -20.75
N VAL A 30 18.26 7.41 -19.58
CA VAL A 30 18.79 8.34 -18.58
C VAL A 30 19.10 7.61 -17.28
N ASP A 31 20.36 7.65 -16.87
CA ASP A 31 20.77 7.27 -15.53
C ASP A 31 20.81 8.50 -14.62
N LEU A 32 20.11 8.43 -13.50
CA LEU A 32 19.80 9.54 -12.62
C LEU A 32 20.66 9.52 -11.36
N GLY A 33 21.64 10.43 -11.31
CA GLY A 33 22.44 10.65 -10.12
C GLY A 33 21.97 11.86 -9.29
N SER A 34 22.49 11.98 -8.07
CA SER A 34 22.19 13.10 -7.17
C SER A 34 22.88 14.41 -7.55
N ARG A 35 23.94 14.35 -8.35
CA ARG A 35 24.76 15.51 -8.80
C ARG A 35 24.75 15.71 -10.29
N GLU A 36 24.62 14.64 -11.04
CA GLU A 36 24.63 14.62 -12.49
C GLU A 36 23.77 13.52 -13.05
N HIS A 37 23.29 13.71 -14.27
CA HIS A 37 22.53 12.73 -15.04
C HIS A 37 23.33 12.34 -16.29
N TRP A 38 23.39 11.06 -16.57
CA TRP A 38 24.00 10.53 -17.78
C TRP A 38 22.93 10.12 -18.77
N VAL A 39 23.01 10.61 -19.99
CA VAL A 39 21.99 10.40 -21.03
C VAL A 39 22.63 9.73 -22.22
N ALA A 40 22.03 8.63 -22.68
CA ALA A 40 22.44 7.99 -23.92
C ALA A 40 21.33 8.09 -24.95
N GLY A 41 21.67 8.60 -26.12
CA GLY A 41 20.87 8.53 -27.34
C GLY A 41 21.20 7.30 -28.19
N PRO A 42 20.59 7.15 -29.38
CA PRO A 42 20.97 6.17 -30.38
C PRO A 42 22.45 6.28 -30.73
N PRO A 43 23.16 5.17 -30.98
CA PRO A 43 24.55 5.21 -31.40
C PRO A 43 24.74 6.07 -32.67
N LEU A 44 25.80 6.85 -32.68
CA LEU A 44 26.18 7.65 -33.86
C LEU A 44 26.67 6.72 -34.99
N GLU A 45 26.95 7.32 -36.16
CA GLU A 45 27.61 6.63 -37.27
C GLU A 45 28.90 5.94 -36.79
N ASP A 46 29.22 4.78 -37.33
CA ASP A 46 30.30 3.89 -36.87
C ASP A 46 30.09 3.25 -35.46
N ALA A 47 28.86 3.15 -34.96
CA ALA A 47 28.52 2.59 -33.64
C ALA A 47 29.19 3.26 -32.44
N LYS A 48 29.58 4.54 -32.59
CA LYS A 48 30.15 5.33 -31.49
C LYS A 48 29.08 5.61 -30.43
N PRO A 49 29.45 5.60 -29.15
CA PRO A 49 28.53 5.97 -28.07
C PRO A 49 28.05 7.42 -28.21
N ASN A 50 26.75 7.63 -28.19
CA ASN A 50 26.14 8.96 -28.11
C ASN A 50 25.71 9.18 -26.66
N VAL A 51 26.60 9.69 -25.82
CA VAL A 51 26.39 9.87 -24.39
C VAL A 51 26.81 11.28 -23.99
N GLU A 52 25.94 11.98 -23.28
CA GLU A 52 26.15 13.31 -22.75
C GLU A 52 25.89 13.37 -21.24
N ARG A 53 26.53 14.29 -20.54
CA ARG A 53 26.41 14.51 -19.12
C ARG A 53 25.80 15.87 -18.82
N PHE A 54 24.83 15.89 -17.91
CA PHE A 54 24.09 17.09 -17.49
C PHE A 54 24.09 17.21 -15.97
N GLY A 55 24.09 18.46 -15.48
CA GLY A 55 23.86 18.73 -14.06
C GLY A 55 22.39 18.50 -13.66
N THR A 56 22.14 18.63 -12.36
CA THR A 56 20.78 18.44 -11.78
C THR A 56 20.02 19.74 -11.54
N THR A 57 20.63 20.90 -11.90
CA THR A 57 19.93 22.20 -11.77
C THR A 57 18.89 22.37 -12.86
N THR A 58 17.81 23.11 -12.58
CA THR A 58 16.74 23.34 -13.56
C THR A 58 17.22 23.79 -14.94
N PRO A 59 18.18 24.76 -15.07
CA PRO A 59 18.75 25.10 -16.39
C PRO A 59 19.40 23.92 -17.10
N GLU A 60 20.11 23.07 -16.36
CA GLU A 60 20.77 21.88 -16.92
C GLU A 60 19.73 20.83 -17.37
N LEU A 61 18.62 20.67 -16.64
CA LEU A 61 17.52 19.79 -17.05
C LEU A 61 16.84 20.33 -18.33
N PHE A 62 16.72 21.64 -18.48
CA PHE A 62 16.24 22.23 -19.74
C PHE A 62 17.24 21.99 -20.88
N ARG A 63 18.54 22.15 -20.64
CA ARG A 63 19.59 21.84 -21.61
C ARG A 63 19.56 20.38 -22.04
N LEU A 64 19.35 19.48 -21.11
CA LEU A 64 19.15 18.03 -21.36
C LEU A 64 17.98 17.81 -22.30
N ALA A 65 16.83 18.44 -22.01
CA ALA A 65 15.64 18.29 -22.83
C ALA A 65 15.82 18.93 -24.25
N ASP A 66 16.57 20.02 -24.37
CA ASP A 66 16.93 20.61 -25.65
C ASP A 66 17.83 19.67 -26.44
N TRP A 67 18.87 19.10 -25.82
CA TRP A 67 19.77 18.11 -26.44
C TRP A 67 18.97 16.89 -26.95
N LEU A 68 18.01 16.35 -26.16
CA LEU A 68 17.17 15.26 -26.61
C LEU A 68 16.32 15.62 -27.84
N LYS A 69 15.88 16.86 -27.95
CA LYS A 69 15.16 17.37 -29.13
C LYS A 69 16.05 17.47 -30.37
N GLU A 70 17.28 17.97 -30.19
CA GLU A 70 18.29 18.05 -31.26
C GLU A 70 18.68 16.68 -31.80
N GLN A 71 18.61 15.63 -30.92
CA GLN A 71 18.87 14.25 -31.32
C GLN A 71 17.62 13.53 -31.85
N GLU A 72 16.53 14.26 -32.12
CA GLU A 72 15.25 13.73 -32.61
C GLU A 72 14.66 12.59 -31.73
N ILE A 73 14.93 12.62 -30.42
CA ILE A 73 14.42 11.64 -29.48
C ILE A 73 12.91 11.85 -29.27
N VAL A 74 12.16 10.77 -29.31
CA VAL A 74 10.70 10.76 -29.06
C VAL A 74 10.37 10.19 -27.69
N THR A 75 11.10 9.16 -27.29
CA THR A 75 10.80 8.43 -26.04
C THR A 75 12.03 8.27 -25.18
N VAL A 76 11.85 8.45 -23.86
CA VAL A 76 12.93 8.46 -22.88
C VAL A 76 12.65 7.49 -21.75
N ALA A 77 13.55 6.52 -21.52
CA ALA A 77 13.52 5.67 -20.35
C ALA A 77 14.39 6.22 -19.24
N MET A 78 13.87 6.26 -18.02
CA MET A 78 14.64 6.60 -16.82
C MET A 78 14.32 5.68 -15.65
N GLU A 79 15.29 5.51 -14.75
CA GLU A 79 15.08 4.67 -13.56
C GLU A 79 14.28 5.43 -12.49
N SER A 80 13.24 4.78 -11.93
CA SER A 80 12.37 5.36 -10.90
C SER A 80 12.94 5.23 -9.48
N THR A 81 14.27 5.41 -9.30
CA THR A 81 14.91 5.31 -7.97
C THR A 81 14.89 6.65 -7.24
N GLY A 82 14.47 6.65 -5.98
CA GLY A 82 14.40 7.85 -5.16
C GLY A 82 13.42 8.90 -5.66
N VAL A 83 13.82 10.17 -5.62
CA VAL A 83 13.02 11.35 -6.03
C VAL A 83 13.63 12.10 -7.21
N TYR A 84 14.83 11.75 -7.63
CA TYR A 84 15.62 12.50 -8.62
C TYR A 84 14.99 12.52 -10.02
N TRP A 85 14.16 11.51 -10.32
CA TRP A 85 13.47 11.43 -11.60
C TRP A 85 12.32 12.44 -11.75
N ILE A 86 11.74 12.94 -10.65
CA ILE A 86 10.52 13.76 -10.67
C ILE A 86 10.71 15.05 -11.46
N PRO A 87 11.72 15.91 -11.16
CA PRO A 87 11.89 17.17 -11.87
C PRO A 87 12.17 16.99 -13.36
N LEU A 88 12.98 16.00 -13.72
CA LEU A 88 13.27 15.71 -15.11
C LEU A 88 12.04 15.15 -15.84
N PHE A 89 11.30 14.24 -15.19
CA PHE A 89 10.06 13.69 -15.75
C PHE A 89 9.08 14.81 -16.12
N GLU A 90 8.84 15.73 -15.19
CA GLU A 90 7.89 16.84 -15.40
C GLU A 90 8.32 17.75 -16.55
N ILE A 91 9.61 18.05 -16.69
CA ILE A 91 10.15 18.85 -17.80
C ILE A 91 9.99 18.12 -19.13
N LEU A 92 10.29 16.83 -19.19
CA LEU A 92 10.20 16.04 -20.42
C LEU A 92 8.74 15.83 -20.85
N ASP A 93 7.86 15.48 -19.91
CA ASP A 93 6.44 15.29 -20.14
C ASP A 93 5.78 16.58 -20.68
N ASN A 94 6.06 17.74 -20.04
CA ASN A 94 5.60 19.05 -20.50
C ASN A 94 6.12 19.45 -21.89
N ARG A 95 7.24 18.87 -22.33
CA ARG A 95 7.82 19.11 -23.66
C ARG A 95 7.37 18.09 -24.72
N GLY A 96 6.49 17.17 -24.34
CA GLY A 96 5.85 16.19 -25.23
C GLY A 96 6.67 14.93 -25.50
N PHE A 97 7.68 14.62 -24.68
CA PHE A 97 8.39 13.34 -24.76
C PHE A 97 7.53 12.21 -24.13
N GLU A 98 7.57 11.04 -24.73
CA GLU A 98 7.05 9.82 -24.09
C GLU A 98 8.02 9.32 -23.04
N VAL A 99 7.71 9.50 -21.76
CA VAL A 99 8.61 9.12 -20.65
C VAL A 99 8.22 7.80 -20.03
N LEU A 100 9.13 6.82 -20.08
CA LEU A 100 8.99 5.51 -19.47
C LEU A 100 9.81 5.42 -18.19
N LEU A 101 9.12 5.32 -17.05
CA LEU A 101 9.76 5.06 -15.75
C LEU A 101 10.04 3.58 -15.58
N ALA A 102 11.29 3.17 -15.69
CA ALA A 102 11.70 1.78 -15.54
C ALA A 102 11.97 1.42 -14.08
N ASN A 103 11.70 0.16 -13.71
CA ASN A 103 12.00 -0.32 -12.37
C ASN A 103 13.45 -0.84 -12.32
N ALA A 104 14.25 -0.35 -11.37
CA ALA A 104 15.64 -0.77 -11.12
C ALA A 104 15.88 -2.29 -11.16
N ARG A 105 14.94 -3.09 -10.69
CA ARG A 105 15.04 -4.55 -10.69
C ARG A 105 14.97 -5.19 -12.07
N GLN A 106 14.38 -4.53 -13.04
CA GLN A 106 14.35 -5.03 -14.42
C GLN A 106 15.68 -4.78 -15.12
N ILE A 107 16.38 -3.72 -14.70
CA ILE A 107 17.64 -3.26 -15.25
C ILE A 107 18.83 -4.06 -14.67
N SER A 108 18.81 -4.37 -13.37
CA SER A 108 19.95 -4.92 -12.59
C SER A 108 20.27 -6.40 -12.80
N HIS A 109 19.52 -7.14 -13.62
CA HIS A 109 19.68 -8.60 -13.76
C HIS A 109 20.75 -9.02 -14.77
N VAL A 110 21.56 -8.10 -15.30
CA VAL A 110 22.62 -8.43 -16.27
C VAL A 110 23.99 -8.31 -15.60
N PRO A 111 24.75 -9.42 -15.44
CA PRO A 111 26.06 -9.41 -14.81
C PRO A 111 27.10 -8.67 -15.65
N GLY A 112 27.93 -7.84 -15.02
CA GLY A 112 29.21 -7.41 -15.56
C GLY A 112 29.39 -5.95 -15.93
N ARG A 113 28.53 -5.00 -15.51
CA ARG A 113 28.66 -3.57 -15.82
C ARG A 113 28.43 -2.70 -14.58
N LYS A 114 29.37 -1.76 -14.33
CA LYS A 114 29.29 -0.82 -13.20
C LYS A 114 29.96 0.52 -13.59
N THR A 115 29.36 1.25 -14.49
CA THR A 115 29.68 2.67 -14.70
C THR A 115 28.43 3.36 -15.19
N ASP A 116 28.17 4.57 -14.70
CA ASP A 116 26.99 5.38 -15.01
C ASP A 116 26.79 5.58 -16.54
N MET A 117 27.87 5.75 -17.26
CA MET A 117 27.86 5.82 -18.73
C MET A 117 27.37 4.52 -19.38
N LEU A 118 27.72 3.35 -18.82
CA LEU A 118 27.26 2.06 -19.31
C LEU A 118 25.82 1.77 -18.90
N ASP A 119 25.39 2.31 -17.77
CA ASP A 119 24.03 2.11 -17.25
C ASP A 119 23.00 2.90 -18.09
N CYS A 120 23.28 4.16 -18.49
CA CYS A 120 22.41 4.90 -19.41
C CYS A 120 22.35 4.27 -20.80
N GLN A 121 23.48 3.78 -21.36
CA GLN A 121 23.52 3.08 -22.64
C GLN A 121 22.74 1.76 -22.60
N TRP A 122 22.87 1.02 -21.49
CA TRP A 122 22.12 -0.21 -21.29
C TRP A 122 20.60 0.05 -21.21
N LEU A 123 20.23 1.11 -20.50
CA LEU A 123 18.83 1.53 -20.40
C LEU A 123 18.27 1.93 -21.79
N GLN A 124 19.03 2.70 -22.55
CA GLN A 124 18.71 3.07 -23.93
C GLN A 124 18.51 1.83 -24.82
N LEU A 125 19.44 0.88 -24.78
CA LEU A 125 19.35 -0.36 -25.57
C LEU A 125 18.12 -1.19 -25.21
N LEU A 126 17.85 -1.39 -23.92
CA LEU A 126 16.66 -2.13 -23.48
C LEU A 126 15.36 -1.41 -23.90
N HIS A 127 15.37 -0.09 -23.85
CA HIS A 127 14.22 0.72 -24.25
C HIS A 127 14.00 0.66 -25.76
N SER A 128 15.04 0.84 -26.56
CA SER A 128 14.95 0.76 -28.01
C SER A 128 14.47 -0.61 -28.50
N CYS A 129 14.77 -1.70 -27.80
CA CYS A 129 14.29 -3.04 -28.08
C CYS A 129 12.91 -3.35 -27.47
N GLY A 130 12.24 -2.40 -26.80
CA GLY A 130 10.93 -2.63 -26.19
C GLY A 130 10.93 -3.62 -25.02
N LEU A 131 12.09 -3.86 -24.38
CA LEU A 131 12.24 -4.84 -23.31
C LEU A 131 11.91 -4.29 -21.91
N LEU A 132 11.72 -2.98 -21.77
CA LEU A 132 11.37 -2.35 -20.53
C LEU A 132 9.85 -2.32 -20.33
N ARG A 133 9.42 -2.49 -19.08
CA ARG A 133 8.04 -2.26 -18.68
C ARG A 133 7.98 -1.01 -17.81
N GLY A 134 7.12 -0.08 -18.19
CA GLY A 134 6.89 1.14 -17.44
C GLY A 134 6.33 0.86 -16.04
N SER A 135 6.78 1.64 -15.06
CA SER A 135 6.17 1.71 -13.75
C SER A 135 4.87 2.52 -13.84
N PHE A 136 3.84 2.08 -13.15
CA PHE A 136 2.57 2.80 -13.11
C PHE A 136 2.72 4.17 -12.43
N ARG A 137 2.34 5.22 -13.13
CA ARG A 137 2.19 6.59 -12.63
C ARG A 137 0.76 7.06 -12.96
N PRO A 138 -0.03 7.52 -11.98
CA PRO A 138 -1.33 8.13 -12.27
C PRO A 138 -1.14 9.52 -12.89
N CYS A 139 -2.24 10.14 -13.34
CA CYS A 139 -2.25 11.51 -13.83
C CYS A 139 -1.72 12.51 -12.78
N ASP A 140 -1.33 13.71 -13.22
CA ASP A 140 -0.67 14.69 -12.37
C ASP A 140 -1.52 15.16 -11.20
N GLU A 141 -2.83 15.30 -11.41
CA GLU A 141 -3.76 15.65 -10.35
C GLU A 141 -3.73 14.61 -9.21
N ILE A 142 -3.69 13.33 -9.57
CA ILE A 142 -3.58 12.26 -8.58
C ILE A 142 -2.17 12.18 -7.99
N CYS A 143 -1.12 12.53 -8.74
CA CYS A 143 0.24 12.63 -8.20
C CYS A 143 0.35 13.69 -7.11
N ARG A 144 -0.30 14.86 -7.27
CA ARG A 144 -0.39 15.88 -6.23
C ARG A 144 -1.15 15.40 -5.00
N LEU A 145 -2.31 14.79 -5.19
CA LEU A 145 -3.08 14.19 -4.10
C LEU A 145 -2.26 13.12 -3.37
N ARG A 146 -1.55 12.28 -4.12
CA ARG A 146 -0.66 11.24 -3.59
C ARG A 146 0.45 11.83 -2.72
N ALA A 147 1.06 12.94 -3.14
CA ALA A 147 2.11 13.60 -2.37
C ALA A 147 1.59 14.08 -1.01
N LEU A 148 0.44 14.79 -1.00
CA LEU A 148 -0.19 15.27 0.22
C LEU A 148 -0.58 14.12 1.17
N ILE A 149 -1.23 13.08 0.66
CA ILE A 149 -1.66 11.93 1.47
C ILE A 149 -0.47 11.12 2.01
N ARG A 150 0.60 10.98 1.24
CA ARG A 150 1.80 10.28 1.73
C ARG A 150 2.44 11.01 2.87
N GLU A 151 2.59 12.33 2.76
CA GLU A 151 3.22 13.13 3.80
C GLU A 151 2.32 13.21 5.05
N ARG A 152 1.02 13.42 4.86
CA ARG A 152 0.04 13.31 5.95
C ARG A 152 0.16 11.98 6.71
N ASN A 153 0.28 10.85 6.00
CA ASN A 153 0.41 9.53 6.63
C ASN A 153 1.75 9.39 7.37
N THR A 154 2.82 9.99 6.87
CA THR A 154 4.11 10.07 7.57
C THR A 154 3.96 10.82 8.90
N MET A 155 3.22 11.94 8.93
CA MET A 155 2.92 12.68 10.17
C MET A 155 2.09 11.83 11.15
N VAL A 156 1.13 11.05 10.66
CA VAL A 156 0.34 10.11 11.50
C VAL A 156 1.23 9.02 12.11
N GLU A 157 2.16 8.45 11.36
CA GLU A 157 3.14 7.48 11.86
C GLU A 157 4.05 8.09 12.92
N GLN A 158 4.59 9.29 12.68
CA GLN A 158 5.40 10.04 13.65
C GLN A 158 4.61 10.35 14.91
N ARG A 159 3.34 10.75 14.80
CA ARG A 159 2.48 10.98 15.97
C ARG A 159 2.35 9.70 16.82
N ALA A 160 2.19 8.55 16.19
CA ALA A 160 2.15 7.28 16.92
C ALA A 160 3.46 6.96 17.65
N ASP A 161 4.62 7.37 17.09
CA ASP A 161 5.91 7.26 17.78
C ASP A 161 5.96 8.14 19.04
N TRP A 162 5.43 9.34 18.98
CA TRP A 162 5.39 10.23 20.14
C TRP A 162 4.42 9.72 21.22
N VAL A 163 3.32 9.08 20.84
CA VAL A 163 2.43 8.37 21.79
C VAL A 163 3.20 7.28 22.55
N ARG A 164 3.98 6.46 21.83
CA ARG A 164 4.83 5.43 22.48
C ARG A 164 5.87 6.04 23.43
N ARG A 165 6.43 7.19 23.07
CA ARG A 165 7.38 7.91 23.94
C ARG A 165 6.70 8.48 25.18
N MET A 166 5.49 9.06 25.07
CA MET A 166 4.69 9.50 26.21
C MET A 166 4.44 8.34 27.17
N GLN A 167 3.99 7.20 26.64
CA GLN A 167 3.76 6.01 27.44
C GLN A 167 5.03 5.57 28.16
N LYS A 168 6.18 5.51 27.47
CA LYS A 168 7.46 5.16 28.06
C LYS A 168 7.83 6.09 29.22
N CYS A 169 7.61 7.41 29.10
CA CYS A 169 7.89 8.35 30.19
C CYS A 169 7.02 8.05 31.42
N LEU A 170 5.74 7.72 31.21
CA LEU A 170 4.80 7.37 32.28
C LEU A 170 5.21 6.05 32.94
N ASP A 171 5.54 5.03 32.18
CA ASP A 171 5.98 3.71 32.66
C ASP A 171 7.28 3.84 33.51
N GLN A 172 8.22 4.71 33.11
CA GLN A 172 9.44 5.00 33.87
C GLN A 172 9.19 5.63 35.24
N MET A 173 8.01 6.25 35.43
CA MET A 173 7.53 6.78 36.71
C MET A 173 6.59 5.82 37.43
N ASN A 174 6.38 4.62 36.90
CA ASN A 174 5.39 3.65 37.35
C ASN A 174 3.94 4.21 37.37
N VAL A 175 3.61 5.09 36.43
CA VAL A 175 2.29 5.67 36.26
C VAL A 175 1.60 4.96 35.10
N CYS A 176 0.78 3.96 35.41
CA CYS A 176 0.25 3.00 34.44
C CYS A 176 -1.04 3.51 33.76
N VAL A 177 -0.99 4.69 33.10
CA VAL A 177 -2.16 5.27 32.42
C VAL A 177 -2.78 4.28 31.42
N HIS A 178 -1.99 3.47 30.74
CA HIS A 178 -2.45 2.48 29.76
C HIS A 178 -3.18 1.27 30.41
N HIS A 179 -3.02 1.05 31.71
CA HIS A 179 -3.85 0.14 32.50
C HIS A 179 -5.13 0.83 32.96
N ALA A 180 -5.04 2.10 33.35
CA ALA A 180 -6.19 2.87 33.82
C ALA A 180 -7.25 3.09 32.74
N VAL A 181 -6.83 3.34 31.48
CA VAL A 181 -7.71 3.65 30.33
C VAL A 181 -7.38 2.78 29.13
N SER A 182 -8.37 2.52 28.29
CA SER A 182 -8.21 1.71 27.08
C SER A 182 -7.39 2.38 25.96
N ASP A 183 -7.32 3.72 25.97
CA ASP A 183 -6.59 4.52 24.99
C ASP A 183 -6.02 5.76 25.70
N ILE A 184 -4.70 5.85 25.77
CA ILE A 184 -4.00 6.98 26.40
C ILE A 184 -4.20 8.30 25.66
N THR A 185 -4.52 8.24 24.36
CA THR A 185 -4.82 9.42 23.53
C THR A 185 -6.31 9.77 23.52
N GLY A 186 -7.14 9.00 24.22
CA GLY A 186 -8.54 9.27 24.40
C GLY A 186 -8.79 10.47 25.38
N VAL A 187 -10.04 10.90 25.50
CA VAL A 187 -10.42 12.05 26.31
C VAL A 187 -9.87 11.94 27.74
N THR A 188 -10.09 10.83 28.41
CA THR A 188 -9.61 10.62 29.79
C THR A 188 -8.08 10.53 29.87
N GLY A 189 -7.45 9.74 28.98
CA GLY A 189 -6.00 9.59 29.01
C GLY A 189 -5.28 10.91 28.80
N MET A 190 -5.70 11.70 27.81
CA MET A 190 -5.10 13.02 27.55
C MET A 190 -5.39 14.02 28.67
N ALA A 191 -6.56 13.99 29.29
CA ALA A 191 -6.86 14.85 30.45
C ALA A 191 -5.91 14.54 31.62
N ILE A 192 -5.70 13.26 31.94
CA ILE A 192 -4.76 12.82 32.97
C ILE A 192 -3.31 13.23 32.63
N ILE A 193 -2.84 12.95 31.40
CA ILE A 193 -1.47 13.29 30.98
C ILE A 193 -1.23 14.80 31.05
N ARG A 194 -2.19 15.64 30.62
CA ARG A 194 -2.08 17.08 30.71
C ARG A 194 -2.03 17.55 32.16
N ALA A 195 -2.90 17.05 33.02
CA ALA A 195 -2.90 17.38 34.45
C ALA A 195 -1.56 17.01 35.13
N ILE A 196 -0.97 15.82 34.76
CA ILE A 196 0.36 15.43 35.23
C ILE A 196 1.42 16.45 34.79
N VAL A 197 1.39 16.89 33.53
CA VAL A 197 2.35 17.87 32.99
C VAL A 197 2.16 19.24 33.68
N ASP A 198 0.93 19.60 34.02
CA ASP A 198 0.58 20.85 34.72
C ASP A 198 0.90 20.83 36.22
N GLY A 199 1.29 19.69 36.76
CA GLY A 199 1.81 19.58 38.11
C GLY A 199 0.96 18.76 39.08
N GLU A 200 -0.18 18.20 38.63
CA GLU A 200 -0.99 17.35 39.50
C GLU A 200 -0.27 16.02 39.80
N ARG A 201 -0.32 15.61 41.09
CA ARG A 201 0.35 14.40 41.58
C ARG A 201 -0.56 13.54 42.47
N ASP A 202 -1.71 14.08 42.88
CA ASP A 202 -2.69 13.34 43.66
C ASP A 202 -3.39 12.31 42.76
N PRO A 203 -3.22 10.98 42.99
CA PRO A 203 -3.86 9.96 42.17
C PRO A 203 -5.38 10.07 42.15
N HIS A 204 -6.02 10.48 43.23
CA HIS A 204 -7.47 10.68 43.30
C HIS A 204 -7.92 11.89 42.49
N ALA A 205 -7.18 13.00 42.52
CA ALA A 205 -7.48 14.14 41.66
C ALA A 205 -7.35 13.78 40.18
N LEU A 206 -6.32 13.02 39.78
CA LEU A 206 -6.14 12.52 38.43
C LEU A 206 -7.26 11.53 38.03
N ALA A 207 -7.68 10.64 38.94
CA ALA A 207 -8.74 9.68 38.67
C ALA A 207 -10.12 10.31 38.45
N ARG A 208 -10.42 11.46 39.12
CA ARG A 208 -11.63 12.24 38.90
C ARG A 208 -11.80 12.78 37.47
N LEU A 209 -10.70 12.89 36.72
CA LEU A 209 -10.73 13.28 35.30
C LEU A 209 -11.33 12.21 34.37
N ARG A 210 -11.71 11.04 34.92
CA ARG A 210 -12.33 9.97 34.16
C ARG A 210 -13.63 10.39 33.51
N ASN A 211 -13.86 9.97 32.27
CA ASN A 211 -15.14 10.09 31.61
C ASN A 211 -16.13 9.06 32.22
N ALA A 212 -17.41 9.40 32.27
CA ALA A 212 -18.47 8.51 32.76
C ALA A 212 -18.56 7.14 32.03
N ARG A 213 -17.97 7.03 30.85
CA ARG A 213 -17.90 5.78 30.08
C ARG A 213 -16.72 4.87 30.47
N CYS A 214 -15.84 5.30 31.37
CA CYS A 214 -14.74 4.45 31.85
C CYS A 214 -15.33 3.29 32.67
N GLN A 215 -14.84 2.08 32.39
CA GLN A 215 -15.32 0.87 33.08
C GLN A 215 -14.71 0.71 34.47
N LYS A 216 -13.48 1.16 34.68
CA LYS A 216 -12.78 1.12 35.98
C LYS A 216 -13.36 2.17 36.93
N SER A 217 -13.41 1.87 38.22
CA SER A 217 -13.78 2.81 39.27
C SER A 217 -12.69 3.88 39.48
N GLU A 218 -13.00 4.94 40.23
CA GLU A 218 -12.06 5.99 40.54
C GLU A 218 -10.90 5.46 41.38
N GLU A 219 -11.18 4.57 42.33
CA GLU A 219 -10.18 3.94 43.19
C GLU A 219 -9.21 3.06 42.39
N GLN A 220 -9.74 2.25 41.45
CA GLN A 220 -8.92 1.43 40.56
C GLN A 220 -8.02 2.27 39.64
N ILE A 221 -8.50 3.41 39.18
CA ILE A 221 -7.73 4.33 38.36
C ILE A 221 -6.67 5.02 39.21
N ALA A 222 -7.01 5.47 40.44
CA ALA A 222 -6.06 6.10 41.35
C ALA A 222 -4.91 5.18 41.73
N GLU A 223 -5.19 3.88 41.97
CA GLU A 223 -4.16 2.88 42.24
C GLU A 223 -3.14 2.79 41.09
N GLU A 224 -3.60 2.72 39.83
CA GLU A 224 -2.76 2.67 38.63
C GLU A 224 -1.98 3.97 38.37
N LEU A 225 -2.44 5.08 38.91
CA LEU A 225 -1.81 6.42 38.75
C LEU A 225 -0.88 6.79 39.90
N THR A 226 -0.76 5.94 40.91
CA THR A 226 0.18 6.12 42.00
C THR A 226 1.60 5.79 41.53
N GLY A 227 2.45 6.81 41.40
CA GLY A 227 3.77 6.67 40.80
C GLY A 227 4.90 7.39 41.51
N ASN A 228 6.10 7.22 41.00
CA ASN A 228 7.33 7.87 41.48
C ASN A 228 7.68 9.03 40.51
N TRP A 229 7.37 10.23 40.93
CA TRP A 229 7.49 11.44 40.12
C TRP A 229 8.93 11.95 40.01
N ARG A 230 9.61 11.60 38.93
CA ARG A 230 11.00 11.99 38.66
C ARG A 230 11.05 13.19 37.71
N PRO A 231 11.79 14.27 38.05
CA PRO A 231 11.81 15.52 37.29
C PRO A 231 12.24 15.33 35.83
N GLU A 232 13.23 14.46 35.56
CA GLU A 232 13.72 14.17 34.21
C GLU A 232 12.67 13.50 33.33
N HIS A 233 11.87 12.60 33.89
CA HIS A 233 10.79 11.93 33.13
C HIS A 233 9.58 12.85 32.93
N LEU A 234 9.27 13.70 33.90
CA LEU A 234 8.24 14.73 33.76
C LEU A 234 8.61 15.78 32.70
N PHE A 235 9.88 16.20 32.67
CA PHE A 235 10.37 17.07 31.60
C PHE A 235 10.23 16.41 30.23
N ASN A 236 10.68 15.16 30.09
CA ASN A 236 10.53 14.41 28.85
C ASN A 236 9.06 14.24 28.44
N LEU A 237 8.17 13.92 29.38
CA LEU A 237 6.73 13.82 29.13
C LEU A 237 6.16 15.13 28.57
N ARG A 238 6.54 16.28 29.15
CA ARG A 238 6.14 17.59 28.67
C ARG A 238 6.61 17.85 27.24
N GLN A 239 7.85 17.50 26.90
CA GLN A 239 8.36 17.68 25.53
C GLN A 239 7.66 16.74 24.54
N THR A 240 7.43 15.48 24.92
CA THR A 240 6.72 14.52 24.04
C THR A 240 5.26 14.93 23.81
N LEU A 241 4.58 15.47 24.82
CA LEU A 241 3.23 15.99 24.68
C LEU A 241 3.17 17.19 23.73
N LYS A 242 4.11 18.13 23.82
CA LYS A 242 4.21 19.27 22.87
C LYS A 242 4.36 18.78 21.43
N MET A 243 5.23 17.81 21.18
CA MET A 243 5.43 17.25 19.83
C MET A 243 4.18 16.53 19.33
N TYR A 244 3.48 15.81 20.21
CA TYR A 244 2.20 15.18 19.86
C TYR A 244 1.15 16.20 19.45
N ASP A 245 0.98 17.28 20.23
CA ASP A 245 0.00 18.35 19.95
C ASP A 245 0.34 19.07 18.63
N GLN A 246 1.61 19.36 18.40
CA GLN A 246 2.06 19.98 17.14
C GLN A 246 1.75 19.10 15.93
N LEU A 247 2.02 17.80 16.02
CA LEU A 247 1.69 16.87 14.94
C LEU A 247 0.18 16.73 14.70
N CYS A 248 -0.64 16.83 15.76
CA CYS A 248 -2.09 16.88 15.59
C CYS A 248 -2.52 18.08 14.76
N THR A 249 -1.94 19.27 15.02
CA THR A 249 -2.20 20.49 14.23
C THR A 249 -1.76 20.28 12.77
N VAL A 250 -0.53 19.84 12.53
CA VAL A 250 -0.01 19.61 11.18
C VAL A 250 -0.86 18.61 10.40
N ILE A 251 -1.32 17.53 11.05
CA ILE A 251 -2.22 16.54 10.39
C ILE A 251 -3.55 17.20 10.00
N THR A 252 -4.09 18.09 10.85
CA THR A 252 -5.32 18.82 10.54
C THR A 252 -5.14 19.79 9.37
N ASP A 253 -3.98 20.45 9.26
CA ASP A 253 -3.62 21.30 8.13
C ASP A 253 -3.56 20.50 6.82
N TYR A 254 -2.92 19.31 6.85
CA TYR A 254 -2.93 18.38 5.69
C TYR A 254 -4.35 17.93 5.34
N ASP A 255 -5.19 17.58 6.32
CA ASP A 255 -6.57 17.18 6.07
C ASP A 255 -7.37 18.31 5.39
N SER A 256 -7.15 19.57 5.81
CA SER A 256 -7.77 20.73 5.21
C SER A 256 -7.28 20.99 3.78
N GLU A 257 -5.97 20.91 3.54
CA GLU A 257 -5.38 21.09 2.19
C GLU A 257 -5.85 19.98 1.24
N VAL A 258 -5.90 18.73 1.70
CA VAL A 258 -6.41 17.60 0.91
C VAL A 258 -7.88 17.83 0.51
N LEU A 259 -8.72 18.27 1.44
CA LEU A 259 -10.13 18.56 1.14
C LEU A 259 -10.28 19.72 0.15
N THR A 260 -9.49 20.79 0.32
CA THR A 260 -9.45 21.93 -0.60
C THR A 260 -9.02 21.47 -2.00
N TYR A 261 -7.98 20.67 -2.07
CA TYR A 261 -7.50 20.15 -3.34
C TYR A 261 -8.52 19.22 -4.03
N ILE A 262 -9.11 18.29 -3.30
CA ILE A 262 -10.18 17.44 -3.81
C ILE A 262 -11.36 18.30 -4.33
N ALA A 263 -11.70 19.41 -3.65
CA ALA A 263 -12.77 20.29 -4.10
C ALA A 263 -12.49 20.97 -5.45
N MET A 264 -11.23 21.19 -5.80
CA MET A 264 -10.81 21.76 -7.09
C MET A 264 -10.84 20.77 -8.25
N LEU A 265 -10.73 19.45 -7.96
CA LEU A 265 -10.74 18.43 -9.00
C LEU A 265 -12.11 18.32 -9.68
N GLN A 266 -12.11 18.19 -11.01
CA GLN A 266 -13.32 18.04 -11.77
C GLN A 266 -13.94 16.65 -11.52
N PRO A 267 -15.28 16.57 -11.30
CA PRO A 267 -15.95 15.29 -11.25
C PRO A 267 -15.97 14.66 -12.65
N PRO A 268 -16.05 13.33 -12.77
CA PRO A 268 -16.26 12.68 -14.06
C PRO A 268 -17.63 13.08 -14.63
N ASP A 269 -17.70 13.33 -15.96
CA ASP A 269 -18.89 13.80 -16.68
C ASP A 269 -20.16 12.96 -16.46
N THR A 270 -20.02 11.74 -15.97
CA THR A 270 -21.11 10.80 -15.74
C THR A 270 -21.72 10.86 -14.32
N SER A 271 -21.21 11.72 -13.43
CA SER A 271 -21.64 11.73 -12.02
C SER A 271 -22.75 12.73 -11.75
N ASP A 272 -23.98 12.39 -12.11
CA ASP A 272 -25.20 13.07 -11.64
C ASP A 272 -25.50 12.81 -10.14
N LYS A 273 -24.56 12.18 -9.43
CA LYS A 273 -24.74 11.69 -8.06
C LYS A 273 -24.12 12.67 -7.06
N SER A 274 -24.97 13.47 -6.44
CA SER A 274 -24.57 14.51 -5.47
C SER A 274 -24.08 13.97 -4.11
N ALA A 275 -24.39 12.74 -3.74
CA ALA A 275 -24.02 12.17 -2.43
C ALA A 275 -23.71 10.68 -2.51
N PRO A 276 -22.75 10.18 -1.67
CA PRO A 276 -22.44 8.77 -1.61
C PRO A 276 -23.63 7.94 -1.08
N PRO A 277 -23.71 6.65 -1.45
CA PRO A 277 -24.77 5.76 -0.93
C PRO A 277 -24.79 5.76 0.60
N PRO A 278 -25.96 5.57 1.24
CA PRO A 278 -26.05 5.55 2.69
C PRO A 278 -25.18 4.43 3.27
N ALA A 279 -24.32 4.77 4.21
CA ALA A 279 -23.51 3.80 4.94
C ALA A 279 -24.38 3.03 5.95
N SER A 280 -24.01 1.79 6.28
CA SER A 280 -24.65 1.07 7.38
C SER A 280 -24.56 1.87 8.68
N LYS A 281 -25.55 1.72 9.59
CA LYS A 281 -25.61 2.49 10.86
C LYS A 281 -24.29 2.48 11.63
N ALA A 282 -23.62 1.33 11.69
CA ALA A 282 -22.34 1.20 12.40
C ALA A 282 -21.20 1.96 11.70
N LYS A 283 -21.14 1.91 10.35
CA LYS A 283 -20.15 2.65 9.57
C LYS A 283 -20.40 4.16 9.64
N ALA A 284 -21.64 4.61 9.47
CA ALA A 284 -22.03 6.02 9.57
C ALA A 284 -21.64 6.62 10.92
N LYS A 285 -21.92 5.90 12.02
CA LYS A 285 -21.52 6.32 13.38
C LYS A 285 -20.01 6.46 13.52
N ASN A 286 -19.22 5.54 12.92
CA ASN A 286 -17.76 5.57 13.01
C ASN A 286 -17.17 6.70 12.16
N ILE A 287 -17.69 6.92 10.94
CA ILE A 287 -17.28 8.01 10.03
C ILE A 287 -17.58 9.36 10.69
N SER A 288 -18.78 9.55 11.24
CA SER A 288 -19.18 10.77 11.96
C SER A 288 -18.32 11.03 13.19
N LYS A 289 -18.06 10.00 14.01
CA LYS A 289 -17.19 10.12 15.20
C LYS A 289 -15.77 10.59 14.85
N ARG A 290 -15.27 10.24 13.66
CA ARG A 290 -13.94 10.61 13.18
C ARG A 290 -13.92 11.91 12.36
N GLY A 291 -15.06 12.54 12.12
CA GLY A 291 -15.15 13.72 11.26
C GLY A 291 -14.79 13.45 9.79
N GLN A 292 -14.93 12.21 9.32
CA GLN A 292 -14.44 11.78 7.99
C GLN A 292 -15.49 11.91 6.87
N GLU A 293 -16.70 12.40 7.17
CA GLU A 293 -17.76 12.53 6.16
C GLU A 293 -17.38 13.48 5.01
N PRO A 294 -16.75 14.66 5.25
CA PRO A 294 -16.33 15.53 4.15
C PRO A 294 -15.34 14.85 3.19
N MET A 295 -14.39 14.08 3.74
CA MET A 295 -13.43 13.32 2.94
C MET A 295 -14.12 12.23 2.11
N ARG A 296 -15.06 11.48 2.70
CA ARG A 296 -15.86 10.47 1.99
C ARG A 296 -16.65 11.07 0.84
N GLN A 297 -17.33 12.19 1.09
CA GLN A 297 -18.09 12.91 0.07
C GLN A 297 -17.19 13.44 -1.05
N GLY A 298 -16.04 14.02 -0.70
CA GLY A 298 -15.06 14.49 -1.66
C GLY A 298 -14.53 13.38 -2.56
N LEU A 299 -14.14 12.25 -1.98
CA LEU A 299 -13.68 11.08 -2.75
C LEU A 299 -14.76 10.53 -3.68
N TYR A 300 -16.01 10.46 -3.20
CA TYR A 300 -17.14 10.02 -4.03
C TYR A 300 -17.38 10.97 -5.19
N ARG A 301 -17.33 12.28 -4.95
CA ARG A 301 -17.52 13.31 -5.99
C ARG A 301 -16.53 13.17 -7.14
N ILE A 302 -15.25 12.95 -6.85
CA ILE A 302 -14.21 12.84 -7.88
C ILE A 302 -14.15 11.45 -8.53
N SER A 303 -14.67 10.41 -7.90
CA SER A 303 -14.55 9.03 -8.40
C SER A 303 -15.83 8.44 -8.95
N GLY A 304 -16.99 8.93 -8.51
CA GLY A 304 -18.31 8.36 -8.84
C GLY A 304 -18.64 7.04 -8.13
N PHE A 305 -17.74 6.53 -7.27
CA PHE A 305 -17.93 5.29 -6.50
C PHE A 305 -17.51 5.45 -5.04
N ASP A 306 -18.13 4.68 -4.15
CA ASP A 306 -17.81 4.69 -2.72
C ASP A 306 -17.20 3.37 -2.27
N LEU A 307 -15.87 3.35 -2.11
CA LEU A 307 -15.13 2.18 -1.62
C LEU A 307 -15.50 1.80 -0.19
N THR A 308 -16.04 2.73 0.61
CA THR A 308 -16.43 2.45 1.99
C THR A 308 -17.65 1.55 2.10
N THR A 309 -18.35 1.30 1.01
CA THR A 309 -19.43 0.30 0.95
C THR A 309 -18.90 -1.11 1.18
N ILE A 310 -17.67 -1.40 0.81
CA ILE A 310 -17.02 -2.69 1.02
C ILE A 310 -16.65 -2.85 2.50
N ASP A 311 -16.99 -4.00 3.08
CA ASP A 311 -16.66 -4.29 4.48
C ASP A 311 -15.16 -4.34 4.72
N GLY A 312 -14.73 -3.74 5.84
CA GLY A 312 -13.33 -3.60 6.20
C GLY A 312 -12.64 -2.39 5.58
N ILE A 313 -13.24 -1.71 4.58
CA ILE A 313 -12.70 -0.50 3.99
C ILE A 313 -13.34 0.72 4.65
N GLY A 314 -12.51 1.52 5.33
CA GLY A 314 -12.86 2.82 5.87
C GLY A 314 -12.37 3.96 4.97
N VAL A 315 -12.71 5.20 5.33
CA VAL A 315 -12.34 6.40 4.55
C VAL A 315 -10.83 6.51 4.38
N ASP A 316 -10.03 6.28 5.42
CA ASP A 316 -8.56 6.34 5.34
C ASP A 316 -7.99 5.37 4.28
N ILE A 317 -8.53 4.12 4.24
CA ILE A 317 -8.10 3.12 3.26
C ILE A 317 -8.56 3.50 1.86
N ALA A 318 -9.78 4.00 1.71
CA ALA A 318 -10.30 4.50 0.44
C ALA A 318 -9.43 5.66 -0.10
N THR A 319 -9.04 6.59 0.77
CA THR A 319 -8.13 7.70 0.44
C THR A 319 -6.77 7.19 -0.06
N VAL A 320 -6.18 6.21 0.62
CA VAL A 320 -4.91 5.59 0.18
C VAL A 320 -5.07 4.92 -1.20
N ILE A 321 -6.15 4.20 -1.43
CA ILE A 321 -6.38 3.50 -2.70
C ILE A 321 -6.49 4.51 -3.85
N ILE A 322 -7.33 5.53 -3.69
CA ILE A 322 -7.57 6.56 -4.72
C ILE A 322 -6.30 7.38 -4.97
N SER A 323 -5.59 7.79 -3.92
CA SER A 323 -4.35 8.57 -4.08
C SER A 323 -3.20 7.77 -4.72
N GLU A 324 -3.14 6.46 -4.53
CA GLU A 324 -2.07 5.63 -5.08
C GLU A 324 -2.37 5.07 -6.48
N LEU A 325 -3.62 4.88 -6.85
CA LEU A 325 -4.02 4.30 -8.15
C LEU A 325 -4.68 5.30 -9.08
N GLY A 326 -5.27 6.35 -8.54
CA GLY A 326 -6.15 7.21 -9.31
C GLY A 326 -7.57 6.65 -9.40
N LEU A 327 -8.28 7.13 -10.41
CA LEU A 327 -9.70 6.85 -10.61
C LEU A 327 -9.93 5.80 -11.71
N ASP A 328 -8.96 5.61 -12.59
CA ASP A 328 -9.02 4.69 -13.71
C ASP A 328 -8.20 3.41 -13.45
N PHE A 329 -8.89 2.28 -13.44
CA PHE A 329 -8.28 0.96 -13.28
C PHE A 329 -8.24 0.16 -14.60
N THR A 330 -8.60 0.75 -15.73
CA THR A 330 -8.58 0.11 -17.05
C THR A 330 -7.16 -0.27 -17.49
N VAL A 331 -6.14 0.38 -16.92
CA VAL A 331 -4.73 0.00 -17.06
C VAL A 331 -4.48 -1.47 -16.68
N PHE A 332 -5.32 -2.04 -15.82
CA PHE A 332 -5.24 -3.46 -15.45
C PHE A 332 -6.24 -4.26 -16.28
N PRO A 333 -5.81 -5.18 -17.17
CA PRO A 333 -6.70 -5.92 -18.06
C PRO A 333 -7.81 -6.72 -17.36
N ASN A 334 -7.56 -7.14 -16.11
CA ASN A 334 -8.54 -7.84 -15.28
C ASN A 334 -8.14 -7.83 -13.79
N GLU A 335 -9.05 -8.33 -12.94
CA GLU A 335 -8.84 -8.39 -11.49
C GLU A 335 -7.60 -9.19 -11.06
N ASN A 336 -7.17 -10.19 -11.84
CA ASN A 336 -5.99 -10.99 -11.50
C ASN A 336 -4.70 -10.20 -11.77
N HIS A 337 -4.65 -9.40 -12.85
CA HIS A 337 -3.54 -8.48 -13.10
C HIS A 337 -3.45 -7.42 -12.01
N PHE A 338 -4.58 -6.85 -11.60
CA PHE A 338 -4.65 -5.91 -10.49
C PHE A 338 -4.14 -6.52 -9.17
N VAL A 339 -4.63 -7.70 -8.80
CA VAL A 339 -4.17 -8.43 -7.60
C VAL A 339 -2.68 -8.78 -7.67
N SER A 340 -2.17 -9.12 -8.86
CA SER A 340 -0.74 -9.39 -9.09
C SER A 340 0.10 -8.12 -8.94
N TYR A 341 -0.35 -7.00 -9.48
CA TYR A 341 0.28 -5.69 -9.30
C TYR A 341 0.40 -5.33 -7.81
N LEU A 342 -0.65 -5.54 -7.03
CA LEU A 342 -0.65 -5.34 -5.59
C LEU A 342 0.18 -6.39 -4.82
N ARG A 343 0.73 -7.42 -5.49
CA ARG A 343 1.47 -8.53 -4.88
C ARG A 343 0.68 -9.33 -3.84
N LEU A 344 -0.63 -9.36 -4.02
CA LEU A 344 -1.56 -10.18 -3.24
C LEU A 344 -1.86 -11.53 -3.90
N ALA A 345 -1.30 -11.79 -5.08
CA ALA A 345 -1.36 -13.10 -5.73
C ALA A 345 -0.38 -14.09 -5.07
N PRO A 346 -0.74 -15.38 -4.96
CA PRO A 346 0.19 -16.40 -4.51
C PRO A 346 1.38 -16.51 -5.48
N ASN A 347 2.60 -16.43 -4.95
CA ASN A 347 3.81 -16.62 -5.74
C ASN A 347 4.10 -18.11 -5.87
N LEU A 348 3.55 -18.74 -6.90
CA LEU A 348 3.76 -20.15 -7.22
C LEU A 348 4.74 -20.26 -8.39
N SER A 349 5.97 -20.66 -8.10
CA SER A 349 6.91 -21.10 -9.14
C SER A 349 6.81 -22.60 -9.30
N ILE A 350 6.61 -23.05 -10.53
CA ILE A 350 6.63 -24.46 -10.89
C ILE A 350 7.85 -24.67 -11.80
N SER A 351 8.75 -25.55 -11.43
CA SER A 351 9.88 -25.98 -12.26
C SER A 351 9.82 -27.49 -12.40
N ALA A 352 9.85 -27.99 -13.64
CA ALA A 352 9.75 -29.42 -13.96
C ALA A 352 8.56 -30.11 -13.25
N GLY A 353 7.39 -29.47 -13.23
CA GLY A 353 6.17 -30.01 -12.59
C GLY A 353 6.16 -29.97 -11.05
N LYS A 354 7.26 -29.56 -10.40
CA LYS A 354 7.35 -29.45 -8.94
C LYS A 354 7.19 -28.01 -8.47
N LYS A 355 6.44 -27.79 -7.40
CA LYS A 355 6.33 -26.48 -6.74
C LYS A 355 7.68 -26.11 -6.13
N VAL A 356 8.32 -25.09 -6.68
CA VAL A 356 9.56 -24.53 -6.12
C VAL A 356 9.17 -23.47 -5.08
N ARG A 357 9.69 -23.63 -3.86
CA ARG A 357 9.53 -22.65 -2.80
C ARG A 357 10.43 -21.46 -3.11
N ASN A 358 9.86 -20.41 -3.70
CA ASN A 358 10.60 -19.18 -3.91
C ASN A 358 11.00 -18.58 -2.55
N LYS A 359 12.30 -18.57 -2.30
CA LYS A 359 12.92 -17.75 -1.23
C LYS A 359 13.00 -16.26 -1.66
N SER A 360 12.08 -15.78 -2.48
CA SER A 360 12.06 -14.35 -2.78
C SER A 360 11.84 -13.62 -1.48
N LYS A 361 12.87 -12.88 -1.06
CA LYS A 361 12.77 -11.89 0.01
C LYS A 361 11.48 -11.12 -0.23
N ALA A 362 10.69 -10.94 0.82
CA ALA A 362 9.45 -10.19 0.77
C ALA A 362 9.74 -8.87 0.02
N SER A 363 9.40 -8.86 -1.24
CA SER A 363 9.51 -7.70 -2.09
C SER A 363 8.65 -6.60 -1.48
N THR A 364 9.14 -5.39 -1.44
CA THR A 364 8.47 -4.21 -0.91
C THR A 364 6.97 -4.27 -1.13
N CYS A 365 6.21 -4.35 -0.03
CA CYS A 365 4.76 -4.37 -0.07
C CYS A 365 4.29 -2.99 -0.52
N THR A 366 3.37 -2.92 -1.46
CA THR A 366 2.78 -1.65 -1.84
C THR A 366 1.98 -1.08 -0.66
N ARG A 367 1.85 0.26 -0.56
CA ARG A 367 1.04 0.93 0.48
C ARG A 367 -0.39 0.39 0.48
N ILE A 368 -0.97 0.18 -0.70
CA ILE A 368 -2.31 -0.39 -0.85
C ILE A 368 -2.38 -1.81 -0.30
N ALA A 369 -1.42 -2.67 -0.62
CA ALA A 369 -1.41 -4.03 -0.09
C ALA A 369 -1.29 -4.04 1.44
N THR A 370 -0.55 -3.10 2.03
CA THR A 370 -0.49 -2.91 3.48
C THR A 370 -1.84 -2.47 4.03
N ALA A 371 -2.48 -1.47 3.43
CA ALA A 371 -3.80 -0.99 3.83
C ALA A 371 -4.86 -2.11 3.74
N LEU A 372 -4.86 -2.89 2.66
CA LEU A 372 -5.79 -4.02 2.50
C LEU A 372 -5.53 -5.17 3.47
N ARG A 373 -4.28 -5.41 3.87
CA ARG A 373 -3.97 -6.39 4.93
C ARG A 373 -4.46 -5.91 6.30
N MET A 374 -4.33 -4.63 6.59
CA MET A 374 -4.89 -4.04 7.80
C MET A 374 -6.42 -4.12 7.79
N ALA A 375 -7.07 -3.81 6.66
CA ALA A 375 -8.50 -4.01 6.47
C ALA A 375 -8.92 -5.47 6.71
N ALA A 376 -8.16 -6.43 6.19
CA ALA A 376 -8.43 -7.85 6.40
C ALA A 376 -8.35 -8.27 7.88
N LEU A 377 -7.45 -7.68 8.65
CA LEU A 377 -7.34 -7.95 10.10
C LEU A 377 -8.57 -7.47 10.87
N THR A 378 -9.16 -6.32 10.50
CA THR A 378 -10.38 -5.81 11.16
C THR A 378 -11.59 -6.72 10.96
N LEU A 379 -11.59 -7.51 9.88
CA LEU A 379 -12.67 -8.46 9.57
C LEU A 379 -12.64 -9.74 10.41
N ARG A 380 -11.57 -10.00 11.17
CA ARG A 380 -11.39 -11.22 11.96
C ARG A 380 -12.61 -11.54 12.82
N ASN A 381 -13.15 -10.56 13.51
CA ASN A 381 -14.28 -10.69 14.43
C ASN A 381 -15.63 -10.24 13.81
N SER A 382 -15.63 -9.90 12.52
CA SER A 382 -16.82 -9.42 11.83
C SER A 382 -17.81 -10.57 11.57
N LYS A 383 -19.12 -10.26 11.66
CA LYS A 383 -20.22 -11.16 11.31
C LYS A 383 -20.54 -11.17 9.80
N THR A 384 -19.68 -10.57 8.98
CA THR A 384 -19.83 -10.52 7.52
C THR A 384 -19.36 -11.81 6.85
N ALA A 385 -19.71 -11.99 5.57
CA ALA A 385 -19.22 -13.10 4.75
C ALA A 385 -17.67 -13.10 4.62
N LEU A 386 -17.07 -11.91 4.54
CA LEU A 386 -15.61 -11.76 4.52
C LEU A 386 -14.98 -12.16 5.86
N GLY A 387 -15.63 -11.86 6.99
CA GLY A 387 -15.19 -12.31 8.31
C GLY A 387 -15.26 -13.83 8.45
N ALA A 388 -16.33 -14.46 7.99
CA ALA A 388 -16.44 -15.93 7.96
C ALA A 388 -15.37 -16.55 7.07
N PHE A 389 -15.11 -15.96 5.90
CA PHE A 389 -14.02 -16.39 5.02
C PHE A 389 -12.65 -16.31 5.72
N TYR A 390 -12.35 -15.18 6.39
CA TYR A 390 -11.12 -15.00 7.16
C TYR A 390 -10.94 -16.10 8.20
N ARG A 391 -11.93 -16.29 9.08
CA ARG A 391 -11.89 -17.30 10.15
C ARG A 391 -11.67 -18.71 9.61
N ARG A 392 -12.39 -19.09 8.54
CA ARG A 392 -12.22 -20.39 7.91
C ARG A 392 -10.82 -20.62 7.34
N VAL A 393 -10.25 -19.63 6.66
CA VAL A 393 -8.87 -19.74 6.12
C VAL A 393 -7.86 -19.77 7.27
N SER A 394 -8.06 -18.94 8.30
CA SER A 394 -7.22 -18.87 9.49
C SER A 394 -7.15 -20.22 10.21
N TRP A 395 -8.31 -20.87 10.40
CA TRP A 395 -8.37 -22.20 11.02
C TRP A 395 -7.62 -23.28 10.24
N ARG A 396 -7.69 -23.22 8.89
CA ARG A 396 -7.09 -24.25 8.03
C ARG A 396 -5.61 -24.03 7.70
N LYS A 397 -5.16 -22.79 7.60
CA LYS A 397 -3.85 -22.42 7.03
C LYS A 397 -3.09 -21.38 7.87
N GLY A 398 -3.64 -20.96 8.99
CA GLY A 398 -3.06 -19.96 9.87
C GLY A 398 -3.48 -18.52 9.53
N ALA A 399 -3.30 -17.64 10.52
CA ALA A 399 -3.74 -16.24 10.45
C ALA A 399 -3.02 -15.45 9.34
N SER A 400 -1.72 -15.67 9.15
CA SER A 400 -0.94 -14.98 8.11
C SER A 400 -1.52 -15.23 6.72
N VAL A 401 -1.85 -16.50 6.39
CA VAL A 401 -2.45 -16.83 5.09
C VAL A 401 -3.85 -16.25 4.96
N ALA A 402 -4.62 -16.21 6.05
CA ALA A 402 -5.96 -15.63 6.06
C ALA A 402 -5.95 -14.13 5.74
N VAL A 403 -4.98 -13.37 6.31
CA VAL A 403 -4.80 -11.95 6.02
C VAL A 403 -4.59 -11.72 4.53
N PHE A 404 -3.62 -12.42 3.90
CA PHE A 404 -3.35 -12.25 2.47
C PHE A 404 -4.50 -12.70 1.58
N ALA A 405 -5.16 -13.82 1.92
CA ALA A 405 -6.29 -14.32 1.15
C ALA A 405 -7.50 -13.37 1.22
N THR A 406 -7.75 -12.77 2.38
CA THR A 406 -8.84 -11.79 2.56
C THR A 406 -8.50 -10.47 1.89
N ALA A 407 -7.25 -9.96 2.02
CA ALA A 407 -6.78 -8.77 1.32
C ALA A 407 -6.90 -8.94 -0.21
N ARG A 408 -6.59 -10.12 -0.74
CA ARG A 408 -6.80 -10.44 -2.16
C ARG A 408 -8.27 -10.32 -2.55
N LYS A 409 -9.19 -10.85 -1.74
CA LYS A 409 -10.63 -10.72 -2.01
C LYS A 409 -11.10 -9.27 -1.99
N LEU A 410 -10.62 -8.50 -1.02
CA LEU A 410 -10.90 -7.06 -0.96
C LEU A 410 -10.46 -6.36 -2.25
N ALA A 411 -9.24 -6.64 -2.73
CA ALA A 411 -8.75 -6.09 -3.99
C ALA A 411 -9.65 -6.47 -5.19
N GLN A 412 -10.13 -7.71 -5.26
CA GLN A 412 -11.06 -8.13 -6.30
C GLN A 412 -12.39 -7.38 -6.25
N TYR A 413 -12.97 -7.17 -5.05
CA TYR A 413 -14.20 -6.40 -4.90
C TYR A 413 -14.01 -4.92 -5.28
N ILE A 414 -12.87 -4.32 -4.92
CA ILE A 414 -12.53 -2.95 -5.34
C ILE A 414 -12.48 -2.86 -6.86
N TYR A 415 -11.75 -3.76 -7.53
CA TYR A 415 -11.65 -3.79 -8.98
C TYR A 415 -13.03 -3.91 -9.65
N ARG A 416 -13.88 -4.81 -9.15
CA ARG A 416 -15.23 -5.02 -9.67
C ARG A 416 -16.13 -3.81 -9.48
N LEU A 417 -16.02 -3.14 -8.35
CA LEU A 417 -16.77 -1.91 -8.08
C LEU A 417 -16.35 -0.79 -9.04
N VAL A 418 -15.04 -0.60 -9.21
CA VAL A 418 -14.50 0.50 -10.02
C VAL A 418 -14.70 0.26 -11.52
N CYS A 419 -14.34 -0.94 -12.03
CA CYS A 419 -14.36 -1.21 -13.47
C CYS A 419 -15.72 -1.64 -13.99
N TYR A 420 -16.55 -2.31 -13.17
CA TYR A 420 -17.81 -2.88 -13.63
C TYR A 420 -19.04 -2.27 -12.95
N GLY A 421 -18.85 -1.31 -12.04
CA GLY A 421 -19.94 -0.73 -11.26
C GLY A 421 -20.64 -1.77 -10.35
N GLN A 422 -20.02 -2.94 -10.13
CA GLN A 422 -20.63 -4.02 -9.36
C GLN A 422 -20.63 -3.68 -7.86
N ALA A 423 -21.79 -3.31 -7.34
CA ALA A 423 -21.95 -3.01 -5.93
C ALA A 423 -21.57 -4.21 -5.05
N TYR A 424 -20.86 -3.93 -3.96
CA TYR A 424 -20.60 -4.94 -2.94
C TYR A 424 -21.87 -5.21 -2.13
N VAL A 425 -22.23 -6.50 -2.04
CA VAL A 425 -23.34 -6.96 -1.21
C VAL A 425 -22.80 -7.99 -0.22
N ASP A 426 -22.89 -7.69 1.07
CA ASP A 426 -22.59 -8.66 2.12
C ASP A 426 -23.75 -9.66 2.26
N THR A 427 -23.46 -10.93 2.05
CA THR A 427 -24.45 -12.00 2.19
C THR A 427 -24.55 -12.51 3.64
N GLY A 428 -23.76 -11.94 4.55
CA GLY A 428 -23.64 -12.39 5.93
C GLY A 428 -22.85 -13.68 6.12
N ALA A 429 -22.40 -13.91 7.36
CA ALA A 429 -21.60 -15.08 7.71
C ALA A 429 -22.40 -16.39 7.55
N GLU A 430 -23.64 -16.40 8.00
CA GLU A 430 -24.52 -17.60 7.97
C GLU A 430 -24.78 -18.07 6.54
N ALA A 431 -25.19 -17.18 5.65
CA ALA A 431 -25.43 -17.51 4.25
C ALA A 431 -24.14 -17.94 3.53
N TYR A 432 -22.99 -17.35 3.89
CA TYR A 432 -21.70 -17.77 3.38
C TYR A 432 -21.33 -19.18 3.84
N GLU A 433 -21.52 -19.51 5.12
CA GLU A 433 -21.25 -20.82 5.69
C GLU A 433 -22.19 -21.89 5.13
N ALA A 434 -23.48 -21.58 4.99
CA ALA A 434 -24.46 -22.47 4.37
C ALA A 434 -24.07 -22.84 2.93
N ARG A 435 -23.71 -21.83 2.09
CA ARG A 435 -23.22 -22.09 0.71
C ARG A 435 -21.94 -22.91 0.69
N PHE A 436 -21.05 -22.68 1.63
CA PHE A 436 -19.81 -23.44 1.73
C PHE A 436 -20.08 -24.89 2.12
N ASN A 437 -20.92 -25.13 3.13
CA ASN A 437 -21.29 -26.47 3.58
C ASN A 437 -22.04 -27.23 2.47
N HIS A 438 -22.93 -26.57 1.74
CA HIS A 438 -23.59 -27.17 0.58
C HIS A 438 -22.61 -27.60 -0.52
N ARG A 439 -21.66 -26.74 -0.89
CA ARG A 439 -20.59 -27.11 -1.87
C ARG A 439 -19.71 -28.25 -1.37
N ARG A 440 -19.39 -28.25 -0.09
CA ARG A 440 -18.61 -29.30 0.54
C ARG A 440 -19.36 -30.63 0.55
N LEU A 441 -20.65 -30.61 0.87
CA LEU A 441 -21.51 -31.77 0.82
C LEU A 441 -21.57 -32.32 -0.61
N SER A 442 -21.86 -31.48 -1.60
CA SER A 442 -21.91 -31.87 -3.01
C SER A 442 -20.59 -32.50 -3.48
N PHE A 443 -19.45 -31.94 -3.07
CA PHE A 443 -18.13 -32.48 -3.41
C PHE A 443 -17.92 -33.88 -2.81
N TYR A 444 -18.22 -34.08 -1.53
CA TYR A 444 -18.06 -35.37 -0.89
C TYR A 444 -19.08 -36.40 -1.40
N THR A 445 -20.32 -36.00 -1.66
CA THR A 445 -21.33 -36.86 -2.27
C THR A 445 -20.88 -37.35 -3.64
N LYS A 446 -20.31 -36.47 -4.47
CA LYS A 446 -19.78 -36.85 -5.78
C LYS A 446 -18.61 -37.82 -5.64
N ALA A 447 -17.62 -37.50 -4.80
CA ALA A 447 -16.42 -38.32 -4.60
C ALA A 447 -16.77 -39.71 -4.07
N LEU A 448 -17.73 -39.83 -3.15
CA LEU A 448 -18.17 -41.12 -2.62
C LEU A 448 -18.99 -41.91 -3.64
N LYS A 449 -19.82 -41.25 -4.46
CA LYS A 449 -20.49 -41.90 -5.61
C LYS A 449 -19.52 -42.43 -6.62
N ASP A 450 -18.46 -41.69 -6.96
CA ASP A 450 -17.41 -42.12 -7.88
C ASP A 450 -16.64 -43.33 -7.33
N MET A 451 -16.61 -43.54 -6.01
CA MET A 451 -16.04 -44.71 -5.32
C MET A 451 -17.03 -45.86 -5.17
N GLY A 452 -18.29 -45.73 -5.67
CA GLY A 452 -19.33 -46.77 -5.61
C GLY A 452 -20.20 -46.77 -4.36
N TYR A 453 -20.12 -45.72 -3.49
CA TYR A 453 -20.95 -45.62 -2.27
C TYR A 453 -22.25 -44.90 -2.55
N LYS A 454 -23.37 -45.40 -1.99
CA LYS A 454 -24.65 -44.74 -1.91
C LYS A 454 -24.73 -43.96 -0.59
N ILE A 455 -25.04 -42.66 -0.65
CA ILE A 455 -25.13 -41.80 0.53
C ILE A 455 -26.58 -41.44 0.75
N GLU A 456 -27.07 -41.72 1.93
CA GLU A 456 -28.39 -41.32 2.38
C GLU A 456 -28.28 -40.38 3.60
N PRO A 457 -29.11 -39.32 3.69
CA PRO A 457 -29.12 -38.46 4.87
C PRO A 457 -29.51 -39.28 6.11
N LEU A 458 -28.81 -39.06 7.22
CA LEU A 458 -29.28 -39.61 8.51
C LEU A 458 -30.63 -38.99 8.85
N THR A 459 -31.69 -39.78 8.86
CA THR A 459 -32.97 -39.37 9.41
C THR A 459 -32.80 -39.23 10.92
N THR A 460 -32.75 -38.00 11.42
CA THR A 460 -32.89 -37.72 12.85
C THR A 460 -34.32 -38.06 13.28
N ASN A 461 -34.51 -39.27 13.74
CA ASN A 461 -35.72 -39.60 14.55
C ASN A 461 -35.68 -38.71 15.79
N GLY A 462 -36.73 -37.90 15.94
CA GLY A 462 -36.86 -36.97 17.04
C GLY A 462 -36.77 -37.68 18.40
N ALA A 463 -35.63 -37.51 19.08
CA ALA A 463 -35.56 -37.69 20.52
C ALA A 463 -35.63 -36.28 21.14
N THR A 464 -36.83 -35.89 21.52
CA THR A 464 -37.08 -34.85 22.52
C THR A 464 -36.42 -35.32 23.81
N LEU A 465 -35.29 -34.74 24.17
CA LEU A 465 -34.77 -34.81 25.53
C LEU A 465 -35.64 -33.87 26.39
N THR A 466 -36.41 -34.48 27.26
CA THR A 466 -37.11 -33.86 28.39
C THR A 466 -36.10 -33.32 29.41
#